data_a9243f429e90c1de82709385dc5ccf9e
#
_entry.id   a9243f429e90c1de82709385dc5ccf9e
#
_cell.length_a   1.000
_cell.length_b   1.000
_cell.length_c   1.000
_cell.angle_alpha   90.00
_cell.angle_beta   90.00
_cell.angle_gamma   90.00
#
_symmetry.space_group_name_H-M   'P 1'
#
loop_
_entity.id
_entity.type
_entity.pdbx_description
1 polymer ?
#
loop_
_entity_poly.entity_id
_entity_poly.type
_entity_poly.pdbx_seq_one_letter_code
_entity_poly.pdbx_strand_id
1 'polypeptide(L)'
;MTTKLAQFLGIMLYVLVAGVMWGTWLSLGRTMTRYDAATFLADGKHMIANLAVVMAVLMITACLMGFAMVALLLRSGSRLAAGLALAGLLLMVGVLVVTLAVEVPLDNRIKTWTLATLPADWQGLRERWAIFHTVRTFLSLAAVAAAVAATLVGRSDRTGTEVAHRPALAGDRDTRSIG
;
A
#
# COMPACT_ATOMS: atom_id res chain seq x y z
N MET A 1 12.32 -2.75 17.40
CA MET A 1 10.93 -2.49 16.99
C MET A 1 10.11 -3.77 17.15
N THR A 2 8.96 -3.74 17.80
CA THR A 2 8.11 -4.93 17.96
C THR A 2 7.38 -5.23 16.63
N THR A 3 7.07 -6.52 16.36
CA THR A 3 6.34 -6.93 15.16
C THR A 3 4.99 -6.20 15.03
N LYS A 4 4.27 -6.01 16.15
CA LYS A 4 2.99 -5.29 16.15
C LYS A 4 3.11 -3.82 15.73
N LEU A 5 4.16 -3.13 16.18
CA LEU A 5 4.43 -1.75 15.78
C LEU A 5 4.79 -1.65 14.30
N ALA A 6 5.60 -2.58 13.79
CA ALA A 6 5.93 -2.63 12.36
C ALA A 6 4.69 -2.87 11.49
N GLN A 7 3.81 -3.80 11.90
CA GLN A 7 2.55 -4.05 11.22
C GLN A 7 1.65 -2.82 11.21
N PHE A 8 1.49 -2.15 12.36
CA PHE A 8 0.68 -0.94 12.45
C PHE A 8 1.21 0.18 11.54
N LEU A 9 2.50 0.50 11.65
CA LEU A 9 3.11 1.55 10.85
C LEU A 9 3.09 1.23 9.35
N GLY A 10 3.37 -0.04 8.98
CA GLY A 10 3.32 -0.49 7.59
C GLY A 10 1.93 -0.37 6.99
N ILE A 11 0.89 -0.80 7.72
CA ILE A 11 -0.50 -0.67 7.27
C ILE A 11 -0.88 0.81 7.14
N MET A 12 -0.52 1.66 8.12
CA MET A 12 -0.83 3.09 8.05
C MET A 12 -0.21 3.75 6.82
N LEU A 13 1.05 3.44 6.49
CA LEU A 13 1.71 3.96 5.29
C LEU A 13 1.04 3.44 4.01
N TYR A 14 0.67 2.16 3.95
CA TYR A 14 -0.04 1.59 2.80
C TYR A 14 -1.41 2.25 2.61
N VAL A 15 -2.14 2.48 3.71
CA VAL A 15 -3.44 3.17 3.69
C VAL A 15 -3.30 4.62 3.23
N LEU A 16 -2.27 5.33 3.66
CA LEU A 16 -2.01 6.70 3.21
C LEU A 16 -1.73 6.74 1.70
N VAL A 17 -0.86 5.86 1.19
CA VAL A 17 -0.59 5.75 -0.26
C VAL A 17 -1.87 5.42 -1.03
N ALA A 18 -2.59 4.37 -0.61
CA ALA A 18 -3.82 3.94 -1.25
C ALA A 18 -4.92 5.00 -1.17
N GLY A 19 -5.03 5.72 -0.04
CA GLY A 19 -6.02 6.77 0.18
C GLY A 19 -5.84 7.96 -0.76
N VAL A 20 -4.59 8.42 -0.95
CA VAL A 20 -4.30 9.49 -1.92
C VAL A 20 -4.62 9.04 -3.35
N MET A 21 -4.19 7.83 -3.74
CA MET A 21 -4.47 7.30 -5.09
C MET A 21 -5.95 7.09 -5.33
N TRP A 22 -6.68 6.54 -4.35
CA TRP A 22 -8.11 6.32 -4.42
C TRP A 22 -8.89 7.63 -4.50
N GLY A 23 -8.53 8.63 -3.68
CA GLY A 23 -9.13 9.96 -3.71
C GLY A 23 -8.93 10.66 -5.05
N THR A 24 -7.72 10.61 -5.61
CA THR A 24 -7.41 11.14 -6.94
C THR A 24 -8.17 10.39 -8.03
N TRP A 25 -8.27 9.06 -7.95
CA TRP A 25 -9.02 8.25 -8.92
C TRP A 25 -10.52 8.57 -8.91
N LEU A 26 -11.12 8.74 -7.73
CA LEU A 26 -12.55 9.09 -7.60
C LEU A 26 -12.84 10.51 -8.10
N SER A 27 -11.99 11.49 -7.77
CA SER A 27 -12.24 12.89 -8.05
C SER A 27 -11.82 13.30 -9.46
N LEU A 28 -10.67 12.85 -9.94
CA LEU A 28 -10.05 13.30 -11.19
C LEU A 28 -10.00 12.19 -12.25
N GLY A 29 -9.63 10.97 -11.90
CA GLY A 29 -9.37 9.89 -12.85
C GLY A 29 -10.56 9.56 -13.76
N ARG A 30 -11.79 9.76 -13.28
CA ARG A 30 -13.01 9.50 -14.05
C ARG A 30 -13.46 10.68 -14.91
N THR A 31 -13.06 11.89 -14.56
CA THR A 31 -13.49 13.15 -15.24
C THR A 31 -12.39 13.73 -16.10
N MET A 32 -11.13 13.46 -15.80
CA MET A 32 -9.97 14.02 -16.49
C MET A 32 -9.99 13.77 -18.01
N THR A 33 -10.52 12.64 -18.46
CA THR A 33 -10.66 12.33 -19.89
C THR A 33 -11.63 13.27 -20.65
N ARG A 34 -12.45 14.04 -19.91
CA ARG A 34 -13.41 15.01 -20.47
C ARG A 34 -12.89 16.45 -20.40
N TYR A 35 -11.75 16.68 -19.75
CA TYR A 35 -11.20 18.03 -19.63
C TYR A 35 -10.71 18.56 -20.97
N ASP A 36 -10.89 19.85 -21.19
CA ASP A 36 -10.21 20.58 -22.26
C ASP A 36 -8.70 20.73 -21.91
N ALA A 37 -7.94 21.20 -22.87
CA ALA A 37 -6.49 21.34 -22.74
C ALA A 37 -6.08 22.30 -21.61
N ALA A 38 -6.82 23.38 -21.39
CA ALA A 38 -6.50 24.38 -20.38
C ALA A 38 -6.71 23.82 -18.97
N THR A 39 -7.86 23.20 -18.72
CA THR A 39 -8.21 22.56 -17.44
C THR A 39 -7.26 21.41 -17.14
N PHE A 40 -6.97 20.55 -18.14
CA PHE A 40 -6.02 19.44 -17.96
C PHE A 40 -4.63 19.92 -17.53
N LEU A 41 -4.09 20.97 -18.18
CA LEU A 41 -2.78 21.51 -17.83
C LEU A 41 -2.77 22.18 -16.46
N ALA A 42 -3.80 22.94 -16.11
CA ALA A 42 -3.90 23.63 -14.83
C ALA A 42 -3.96 22.62 -13.68
N ASP A 43 -4.93 21.71 -13.71
CA ASP A 43 -5.13 20.72 -12.65
C ASP A 43 -3.97 19.72 -12.57
N GLY A 44 -3.46 19.25 -13.73
CA GLY A 44 -2.32 18.34 -13.78
C GLY A 44 -1.07 18.95 -13.14
N LYS A 45 -0.72 20.20 -13.46
CA LYS A 45 0.43 20.87 -12.87
C LYS A 45 0.27 21.12 -11.37
N HIS A 46 -0.91 21.54 -10.91
CA HIS A 46 -1.18 21.72 -9.49
C HIS A 46 -1.08 20.40 -8.71
N MET A 47 -1.66 19.34 -9.25
CA MET A 47 -1.59 18.02 -8.63
C MET A 47 -0.15 17.52 -8.55
N ILE A 48 0.63 17.62 -9.64
CA ILE A 48 2.04 17.21 -9.66
C ILE A 48 2.85 18.03 -8.64
N ALA A 49 2.66 19.34 -8.59
CA ALA A 49 3.38 20.21 -7.66
C ALA A 49 3.13 19.85 -6.20
N ASN A 50 1.89 19.49 -5.86
CA ASN A 50 1.49 19.18 -4.49
C ASN A 50 1.84 17.76 -4.07
N LEU A 51 1.76 16.79 -4.98
CA LEU A 51 1.81 15.36 -4.61
C LEU A 51 3.15 14.69 -4.91
N ALA A 52 3.95 15.17 -5.87
CA ALA A 52 5.13 14.43 -6.34
C ALA A 52 6.12 14.09 -5.21
N VAL A 53 6.50 15.07 -4.40
CA VAL A 53 7.47 14.86 -3.30
C VAL A 53 6.83 14.04 -2.18
N VAL A 54 5.60 14.37 -1.78
CA VAL A 54 4.89 13.68 -0.70
C VAL A 54 4.71 12.21 -1.03
N MET A 55 4.26 11.90 -2.26
CA MET A 55 4.05 10.52 -2.71
C MET A 55 5.37 9.76 -2.84
N ALA A 56 6.44 10.40 -3.31
CA ALA A 56 7.76 9.74 -3.37
C ALA A 56 8.21 9.30 -1.98
N VAL A 57 8.14 10.19 -0.98
CA VAL A 57 8.51 9.88 0.41
C VAL A 57 7.62 8.79 0.99
N LEU A 58 6.29 8.90 0.81
CA LEU A 58 5.34 7.90 1.33
C LEU A 58 5.57 6.52 0.73
N MET A 59 5.75 6.41 -0.60
CA MET A 59 5.93 5.11 -1.26
C MET A 59 7.25 4.45 -0.90
N ILE A 60 8.35 5.20 -0.83
CA ILE A 60 9.65 4.66 -0.40
C ILE A 60 9.56 4.18 1.05
N THR A 61 9.01 5.00 1.95
CA THR A 61 8.85 4.64 3.37
C THR A 61 7.91 3.45 3.54
N ALA A 62 6.83 3.37 2.75
CA ALA A 62 5.92 2.22 2.73
C ALA A 62 6.64 0.93 2.32
N CYS A 63 7.46 0.95 1.26
CA CYS A 63 8.24 -0.21 0.83
C CYS A 63 9.25 -0.64 1.91
N LEU A 64 9.98 0.30 2.52
CA LEU A 64 10.91 0.00 3.61
C LEU A 64 10.22 -0.63 4.82
N MET A 65 9.05 -0.10 5.20
CA MET A 65 8.29 -0.64 6.31
C MET A 65 7.66 -2.00 5.97
N GLY A 66 7.22 -2.20 4.73
CA GLY A 66 6.78 -3.51 4.23
C GLY A 66 7.88 -4.56 4.33
N PHE A 67 9.11 -4.22 3.94
CA PHE A 67 10.27 -5.09 4.09
C PHE A 67 10.55 -5.43 5.57
N ALA A 68 10.53 -4.43 6.45
CA ALA A 68 10.70 -4.65 7.89
C ALA A 68 9.60 -5.57 8.46
N MET A 69 8.35 -5.42 8.01
CA MET A 69 7.24 -6.27 8.42
C MET A 69 7.46 -7.73 8.00
N VAL A 70 7.88 -7.99 6.76
CA VAL A 70 8.20 -9.34 6.26
C VAL A 70 9.33 -9.95 7.08
N ALA A 71 10.44 -9.23 7.28
CA ALA A 71 11.60 -9.72 8.03
C ALA A 71 11.24 -10.09 9.48
N LEU A 72 10.43 -9.28 10.16
CA LEU A 72 10.00 -9.54 11.54
C LEU A 72 9.02 -10.71 11.63
N LEU A 73 8.14 -10.89 10.65
CA LEU A 73 7.22 -12.02 10.60
C LEU A 73 7.95 -13.33 10.32
N LEU A 74 8.94 -13.34 9.44
CA LEU A 74 9.81 -14.52 9.22
C LEU A 74 10.56 -14.92 10.50
N ARG A 75 11.13 -13.93 11.21
CA ARG A 75 11.81 -14.17 12.49
C ARG A 75 10.87 -14.69 13.59
N SER A 76 9.59 -14.34 13.54
CA SER A 76 8.59 -14.84 14.50
C SER A 76 8.05 -16.24 14.17
N GLY A 77 8.47 -16.86 13.06
CA GLY A 77 8.06 -18.19 12.64
C GLY A 77 6.71 -18.27 11.92
N SER A 78 5.97 -17.17 11.78
CA SER A 78 4.65 -17.16 11.11
C SER A 78 4.82 -17.07 9.60
N ARG A 79 5.04 -18.22 8.94
CA ARG A 79 5.31 -18.31 7.50
C ARG A 79 4.17 -17.81 6.64
N LEU A 80 2.92 -18.12 6.99
CA LEU A 80 1.75 -17.68 6.22
C LEU A 80 1.56 -16.17 6.31
N ALA A 81 1.68 -15.60 7.52
CA ALA A 81 1.62 -14.16 7.70
C ALA A 81 2.77 -13.43 6.96
N ALA A 82 3.99 -14.00 6.97
CA ALA A 82 5.12 -13.47 6.23
C ALA A 82 4.88 -13.53 4.70
N GLY A 83 4.29 -14.60 4.19
CA GLY A 83 3.92 -14.75 2.78
C GLY A 83 2.90 -13.70 2.34
N LEU A 84 1.87 -13.45 3.13
CA LEU A 84 0.87 -12.40 2.87
C LEU A 84 1.50 -11.00 2.93
N ALA A 85 2.37 -10.74 3.91
CA ALA A 85 3.11 -9.48 3.99
C ALA A 85 4.05 -9.28 2.79
N LEU A 86 4.69 -10.34 2.31
CA LEU A 86 5.51 -10.31 1.10
C LEU A 86 4.67 -10.01 -0.13
N ALA A 87 3.50 -10.62 -0.27
CA ALA A 87 2.56 -10.29 -1.35
C ALA A 87 2.17 -8.80 -1.33
N GLY A 88 1.85 -8.24 -0.14
CA GLY A 88 1.58 -6.82 0.04
C GLY A 88 2.78 -5.93 -0.34
N LEU A 89 4.00 -6.32 0.04
CA LEU A 89 5.23 -5.62 -0.35
C LEU A 89 5.43 -5.65 -1.87
N LEU A 90 5.29 -6.80 -2.51
CA LEU A 90 5.47 -6.93 -3.97
C LEU A 90 4.45 -6.09 -4.73
N LEU A 91 3.20 -6.04 -4.28
CA LEU A 91 2.16 -5.17 -4.84
C LEU A 91 2.54 -3.69 -4.69
N MET A 92 3.04 -3.27 -3.51
CA MET A 92 3.48 -1.88 -3.27
C MET A 92 4.72 -1.52 -4.10
N VAL A 93 5.66 -2.43 -4.26
CA VAL A 93 6.79 -2.28 -5.20
C VAL A 93 6.28 -2.15 -6.63
N GLY A 94 5.28 -2.92 -7.04
CA GLY A 94 4.61 -2.78 -8.34
C GLY A 94 4.02 -1.37 -8.55
N VAL A 95 3.36 -0.80 -7.52
CA VAL A 95 2.90 0.60 -7.53
C VAL A 95 4.05 1.56 -7.77
N LEU A 96 5.18 1.39 -7.06
CA LEU A 96 6.37 2.22 -7.21
C LEU A 96 6.97 2.09 -8.63
N VAL A 97 7.08 0.88 -9.15
CA VAL A 97 7.61 0.62 -10.50
C VAL A 97 6.74 1.29 -11.57
N VAL A 98 5.42 1.13 -11.51
CA VAL A 98 4.50 1.82 -12.45
C VAL A 98 4.65 3.33 -12.33
N THR A 99 4.77 3.87 -11.12
CA THR A 99 4.97 5.30 -10.91
C THR A 99 6.27 5.79 -11.56
N LEU A 100 7.38 5.11 -11.32
CA LEU A 100 8.68 5.53 -11.85
C LEU A 100 8.81 5.33 -13.36
N ALA A 101 8.23 4.26 -13.90
CA ALA A 101 8.37 3.90 -15.30
C ALA A 101 7.39 4.67 -16.23
N VAL A 102 6.23 5.07 -15.73
CA VAL A 102 5.17 5.66 -16.56
C VAL A 102 4.78 7.05 -16.09
N GLU A 103 4.39 7.19 -14.82
CA GLU A 103 3.81 8.44 -14.30
C GLU A 103 4.86 9.56 -14.23
N VAL A 104 6.00 9.29 -13.60
CA VAL A 104 7.04 10.31 -13.43
C VAL A 104 7.57 10.86 -14.77
N PRO A 105 7.87 10.03 -15.80
CA PRO A 105 8.24 10.55 -17.12
C PRO A 105 7.13 11.41 -17.74
N LEU A 106 5.88 11.01 -17.60
CA LEU A 106 4.74 11.75 -18.17
C LEU A 106 4.49 13.06 -17.40
N ASP A 107 4.53 13.03 -16.08
CA ASP A 107 4.43 14.21 -15.23
C ASP A 107 5.52 15.25 -15.55
N ASN A 108 6.75 14.79 -15.77
CA ASN A 108 7.85 15.68 -16.17
C ASN A 108 7.62 16.33 -17.54
N ARG A 109 6.95 15.66 -18.47
CA ARG A 109 6.54 16.25 -19.76
C ARG A 109 5.41 17.27 -19.55
N ILE A 110 4.37 16.92 -18.76
CA ILE A 110 3.23 17.80 -18.49
C ILE A 110 3.67 19.14 -17.87
N LYS A 111 4.67 19.12 -16.99
CA LYS A 111 5.24 20.32 -16.36
C LYS A 111 5.73 21.35 -17.38
N THR A 112 6.27 20.90 -18.50
CA THR A 112 6.86 21.76 -19.54
C THR A 112 5.84 22.24 -20.58
N TRP A 113 4.66 21.63 -20.70
CA TRP A 113 3.67 21.98 -21.69
C TRP A 113 2.96 23.30 -21.37
N THR A 114 2.62 24.04 -22.41
CA THR A 114 1.72 25.18 -22.39
C THR A 114 0.62 24.94 -23.43
N LEU A 115 -0.38 25.79 -23.50
CA LEU A 115 -1.40 25.68 -24.55
C LEU A 115 -0.80 25.81 -25.95
N ALA A 116 0.29 26.58 -26.09
CA ALA A 116 0.98 26.78 -27.39
C ALA A 116 1.93 25.62 -27.75
N THR A 117 2.40 24.85 -26.75
CA THR A 117 3.39 23.77 -26.94
C THR A 117 2.79 22.38 -26.66
N LEU A 118 1.46 22.30 -26.53
CA LEU A 118 0.77 21.04 -26.26
C LEU A 118 0.93 20.08 -27.45
N PRO A 119 1.41 18.85 -27.26
CA PRO A 119 1.54 17.88 -28.35
C PRO A 119 0.20 17.55 -28.98
N ALA A 120 0.19 17.23 -30.27
CA ALA A 120 -1.05 16.86 -30.99
C ALA A 120 -1.71 15.60 -30.41
N ASP A 121 -0.92 14.69 -29.82
CA ASP A 121 -1.35 13.43 -29.19
C ASP A 121 -1.60 13.53 -27.68
N TRP A 122 -1.75 14.74 -27.12
CA TRP A 122 -1.88 14.94 -25.67
C TRP A 122 -3.06 14.19 -25.05
N GLN A 123 -4.17 13.97 -25.80
CA GLN A 123 -5.30 13.19 -25.29
C GLN A 123 -4.90 11.73 -25.05
N GLY A 124 -4.15 11.12 -25.97
CA GLY A 124 -3.65 9.76 -25.80
C GLY A 124 -2.68 9.63 -24.61
N LEU A 125 -1.86 10.65 -24.38
CA LEU A 125 -0.98 10.70 -23.21
C LEU A 125 -1.76 10.83 -21.90
N ARG A 126 -2.82 11.64 -21.88
CA ARG A 126 -3.75 11.77 -20.76
C ARG A 126 -4.48 10.47 -20.45
N GLU A 127 -4.98 9.78 -21.48
CA GLU A 127 -5.63 8.47 -21.33
C GLU A 127 -4.66 7.43 -20.77
N ARG A 128 -3.43 7.41 -21.28
CA ARG A 128 -2.37 6.55 -20.74
C ARG A 128 -2.13 6.82 -19.25
N TRP A 129 -2.03 8.09 -18.86
CA TRP A 129 -1.91 8.46 -17.45
C TRP A 129 -3.09 7.91 -16.63
N ALA A 130 -4.33 8.10 -17.08
CA ALA A 130 -5.53 7.65 -16.38
C ALA A 130 -5.59 6.12 -16.21
N ILE A 131 -5.16 5.36 -17.24
CA ILE A 131 -5.10 3.89 -17.19
C ILE A 131 -4.08 3.45 -16.13
N PHE A 132 -2.85 3.95 -16.19
CA PHE A 132 -1.81 3.55 -15.24
C PHE A 132 -2.09 4.05 -13.82
N HIS A 133 -2.71 5.23 -13.67
CA HIS A 133 -3.22 5.67 -12.37
C HIS A 133 -4.26 4.70 -11.80
N THR A 134 -5.18 4.21 -12.62
CA THR A 134 -6.16 3.19 -12.21
C THR A 134 -5.47 1.90 -11.78
N VAL A 135 -4.53 1.38 -12.57
CA VAL A 135 -3.77 0.15 -12.24
C VAL A 135 -3.09 0.29 -10.89
N ARG A 136 -2.30 1.35 -10.65
CA ARG A 136 -1.60 1.53 -9.38
C ARG A 136 -2.54 1.77 -8.20
N THR A 137 -3.71 2.37 -8.42
CA THR A 137 -4.74 2.53 -7.39
C THR A 137 -5.21 1.17 -6.89
N PHE A 138 -5.60 0.27 -7.78
CA PHE A 138 -6.07 -1.07 -7.39
C PHE A 138 -4.94 -1.95 -6.85
N LEU A 139 -3.71 -1.83 -7.36
CA LEU A 139 -2.55 -2.49 -6.77
C LEU A 139 -2.31 -2.05 -5.33
N SER A 140 -2.43 -0.74 -5.04
CA SER A 140 -2.23 -0.22 -3.68
C SER A 140 -3.33 -0.70 -2.71
N LEU A 141 -4.59 -0.77 -3.15
CA LEU A 141 -5.69 -1.33 -2.35
C LEU A 141 -5.46 -2.82 -2.06
N ALA A 142 -5.01 -3.59 -3.06
CA ALA A 142 -4.67 -5.00 -2.87
C ALA A 142 -3.48 -5.16 -1.91
N ALA A 143 -2.49 -4.27 -1.95
CA ALA A 143 -1.37 -4.26 -1.00
C ALA A 143 -1.84 -4.03 0.44
N VAL A 144 -2.78 -3.09 0.65
CA VAL A 144 -3.42 -2.87 1.97
C VAL A 144 -4.13 -4.14 2.43
N ALA A 145 -4.96 -4.74 1.58
CA ALA A 145 -5.70 -5.95 1.92
C ALA A 145 -4.76 -7.10 2.33
N ALA A 146 -3.67 -7.32 1.59
CA ALA A 146 -2.67 -8.34 1.89
C ALA A 146 -1.94 -8.05 3.23
N ALA A 147 -1.58 -6.80 3.49
CA ALA A 147 -0.94 -6.40 4.75
C ALA A 147 -1.87 -6.59 5.96
N VAL A 148 -3.16 -6.25 5.83
CA VAL A 148 -4.17 -6.49 6.87
C VAL A 148 -4.36 -7.99 7.09
N ALA A 149 -4.53 -8.79 6.04
CA ALA A 149 -4.65 -10.25 6.13
C ALA A 149 -3.45 -10.88 6.86
N ALA A 150 -2.22 -10.41 6.59
CA ALA A 150 -1.01 -10.85 7.29
C ALA A 150 -1.10 -10.65 8.81
N THR A 151 -1.72 -9.54 9.27
CA THR A 151 -1.87 -9.28 10.70
C THR A 151 -2.92 -10.17 11.36
N LEU A 152 -4.02 -10.45 10.65
CA LEU A 152 -5.11 -11.31 11.15
C LEU A 152 -4.63 -12.75 11.33
N VAL A 153 -3.96 -13.31 10.32
CA VAL A 153 -3.41 -14.67 10.36
C VAL A 153 -2.33 -14.80 11.43
N GLY A 154 -1.40 -13.85 11.53
CA GLY A 154 -0.34 -13.91 12.55
C GLY A 154 -0.82 -13.79 14.00
N ARG A 155 -2.07 -13.39 14.22
CA ARG A 155 -2.73 -13.44 15.55
C ARG A 155 -3.26 -14.83 15.87
N SER A 156 -3.87 -15.52 14.91
CA SER A 156 -4.45 -16.84 15.08
C SER A 156 -3.38 -17.90 15.44
N ASP A 157 -2.21 -17.84 14.80
CA ASP A 157 -1.08 -18.75 15.09
C ASP A 157 -0.62 -18.66 16.56
N ARG A 158 -0.64 -17.48 17.16
CA ARG A 158 -0.22 -17.26 18.55
C ARG A 158 -1.22 -17.78 19.56
N THR A 159 -2.52 -17.61 19.31
CA THR A 159 -3.58 -18.09 20.22
C THR A 159 -3.65 -19.62 20.25
N GLY A 160 -3.45 -20.26 19.10
CA GLY A 160 -3.41 -21.73 19.01
C GLY A 160 -2.23 -22.34 19.79
N THR A 161 -1.06 -21.72 19.75
CA THR A 161 0.14 -22.17 20.48
C THR A 161 0.01 -21.97 21.98
N GLU A 162 -0.65 -20.89 22.43
CA GLU A 162 -0.84 -20.59 23.85
C GLU A 162 -1.85 -21.52 24.53
N VAL A 163 -2.91 -21.92 23.81
CA VAL A 163 -3.89 -22.90 24.28
C VAL A 163 -3.30 -24.30 24.37
N ALA A 164 -2.44 -24.70 23.40
CA ALA A 164 -1.78 -26.01 23.40
C ALA A 164 -0.70 -26.15 24.48
N HIS A 165 -0.19 -25.05 25.03
CA HIS A 165 0.87 -25.04 26.04
C HIS A 165 0.37 -24.78 27.48
N ARG A 166 -0.95 -24.77 27.70
CA ARG A 166 -1.53 -24.66 29.04
C ARG A 166 -1.47 -26.04 29.69
N PRO A 167 -0.53 -26.30 30.63
CA PRO A 167 -0.49 -27.60 31.32
C PRO A 167 -1.81 -27.79 32.08
N ALA A 168 -2.30 -29.03 32.11
CA ALA A 168 -3.42 -29.45 32.92
C ALA A 168 -3.03 -29.43 34.41
N LEU A 169 -2.82 -28.23 34.96
CA LEU A 169 -2.48 -28.02 36.38
C LEU A 169 -3.73 -27.82 37.27
N ALA A 170 -4.89 -28.29 36.83
CA ALA A 170 -6.14 -28.15 37.62
C ALA A 170 -6.80 -29.49 37.90
N GLY A 171 -6.04 -30.54 38.18
CA GLY A 171 -6.63 -31.84 38.47
C GLY A 171 -5.78 -32.74 39.36
N ASP A 172 -5.35 -32.27 40.52
CA ASP A 172 -5.00 -33.15 41.62
C ASP A 172 -4.81 -32.40 42.95
N ARG A 173 -5.88 -31.86 43.50
CA ARG A 173 -5.94 -31.43 44.90
C ARG A 173 -7.33 -31.65 45.43
N ASP A 174 -7.81 -32.87 45.44
CA ASP A 174 -8.98 -33.17 46.31
C ASP A 174 -9.21 -34.66 46.52
N THR A 175 -8.20 -35.39 47.00
CA THR A 175 -8.44 -36.71 47.58
C THR A 175 -7.38 -37.06 48.66
N ARG A 176 -7.23 -36.23 49.69
CA ARG A 176 -6.62 -36.66 50.95
C ARG A 176 -7.15 -35.83 52.11
N SER A 177 -8.37 -36.13 52.54
CA SER A 177 -8.82 -35.82 53.89
C SER A 177 -10.14 -36.54 54.16
N ILE A 178 -10.07 -37.83 54.40
CA ILE A 178 -10.99 -38.57 55.32
C ILE A 178 -10.27 -39.86 55.66
N GLY A 179 -9.80 -39.98 56.89
CA GLY A 179 -9.24 -41.19 57.51
C GLY A 179 -8.65 -40.85 58.86
#